data_810d6ecc637f247723338a5a18464d77
#
_entry.id   810d6ecc637f247723338a5a18464d77
#
_cell.length_a   1.000
_cell.length_b   1.000
_cell.length_c   1.000
_cell.angle_alpha   90.00
_cell.angle_beta   90.00
_cell.angle_gamma   90.00
#
_symmetry.space_group_name_H-M   'P 1'
#
loop_
_entity.id
_entity.type
_entity.pdbx_description
1 polymer ?
#
loop_
_entity_poly.entity_id
_entity_poly.type
_entity_poly.pdbx_seq_one_letter_code
_entity_poly.pdbx_strand_id
1 'polypeptide(L)'
;EITNNEYRQFTTWVRDSLAHVILGEAGIEGHLIEEDKYGNFLDPARIDWSTRIRWDDQEVREILEEEMYLPEHERLDGRREFDTRKYIYKYQVLDINAASVKSKREGDAAGKRDRSEFLSTIELNIFPDTLTWSHDYSYSFNDPYTKGYFFHPAFDDYPVVGVNWKQANAFSKWRTKMMNTFLRKIKQPILPDFRLPTESEWEYASRGGLDASP
;
A
#
# COMPACT_ATOMS: atom_id res chain seq x y z
N GLU A 1 11.77 -11.65 -6.91
CA GLU A 1 10.38 -11.95 -6.53
C GLU A 1 10.05 -11.26 -5.22
N ILE A 2 8.78 -10.89 -5.02
CA ILE A 2 8.29 -10.34 -3.75
C ILE A 2 7.56 -11.46 -3.02
N THR A 3 7.92 -11.68 -1.76
CA THR A 3 7.36 -12.76 -0.94
C THR A 3 6.04 -12.34 -0.27
N ASN A 4 5.28 -13.34 0.21
CA ASN A 4 4.07 -13.10 0.99
C ASN A 4 4.37 -12.24 2.22
N ASN A 5 5.48 -12.50 2.93
CA ASN A 5 5.88 -11.73 4.10
C ASN A 5 6.17 -10.26 3.75
N GLU A 6 6.90 -10.01 2.65
CA GLU A 6 7.18 -8.64 2.21
C GLU A 6 5.90 -7.88 1.82
N TYR A 7 4.98 -8.54 1.12
CA TYR A 7 3.71 -7.90 0.74
C TYR A 7 2.79 -7.70 1.95
N ARG A 8 2.79 -8.62 2.93
CA ARG A 8 2.06 -8.42 4.20
C ARG A 8 2.55 -7.20 4.99
N GLN A 9 3.82 -6.84 4.92
CA GLN A 9 4.30 -5.60 5.53
C GLN A 9 3.58 -4.38 4.95
N PHE A 10 3.31 -4.37 3.64
CA PHE A 10 2.55 -3.31 3.01
C PHE A 10 1.09 -3.29 3.45
N THR A 11 0.42 -4.44 3.43
CA THR A 11 -0.98 -4.52 3.88
C THR A 11 -1.11 -4.14 5.37
N THR A 12 -0.19 -4.60 6.21
CA THR A 12 -0.14 -4.24 7.63
C THR A 12 0.06 -2.74 7.82
N TRP A 13 0.98 -2.15 7.06
CA TRP A 13 1.22 -0.70 7.12
C TRP A 13 -0.03 0.11 6.72
N VAL A 14 -0.77 -0.33 5.70
CA VAL A 14 -2.03 0.33 5.30
C VAL A 14 -3.10 0.17 6.37
N ARG A 15 -3.23 -1.03 6.95
CA ARG A 15 -4.14 -1.28 8.08
C ARG A 15 -3.84 -0.35 9.26
N ASP A 16 -2.58 -0.30 9.66
CA ASP A 16 -2.17 0.50 10.81
C ASP A 16 -2.32 2.00 10.52
N SER A 17 -2.05 2.43 9.27
CA SER A 17 -2.34 3.80 8.83
C SER A 17 -3.81 4.15 9.00
N LEU A 18 -4.71 3.27 8.57
CA LEU A 18 -6.15 3.46 8.70
C LEU A 18 -6.56 3.53 10.18
N ALA A 19 -6.03 2.62 11.00
CA ALA A 19 -6.32 2.61 12.43
C ALA A 19 -5.88 3.91 13.12
N HIS A 20 -4.69 4.45 12.79
CA HIS A 20 -4.24 5.74 13.32
C HIS A 20 -5.17 6.90 12.93
N VAL A 21 -5.65 6.92 11.69
CA VAL A 21 -6.58 7.97 11.23
C VAL A 21 -7.90 7.87 12.01
N ILE A 22 -8.50 6.69 12.07
CA ILE A 22 -9.76 6.47 12.78
C ILE A 22 -9.66 6.84 14.27
N LEU A 23 -8.59 6.40 14.94
CA LEU A 23 -8.38 6.71 16.36
C LEU A 23 -8.16 8.20 16.60
N GLY A 24 -7.41 8.88 15.73
CA GLY A 24 -7.22 10.31 15.82
C GLY A 24 -8.51 11.11 15.56
N GLU A 25 -9.30 10.70 14.56
CA GLU A 25 -10.61 11.30 14.28
C GLU A 25 -11.63 11.05 15.41
N ALA A 26 -11.52 9.91 16.11
CA ALA A 26 -12.29 9.63 17.32
C ALA A 26 -11.82 10.40 18.57
N GLY A 27 -10.74 11.20 18.46
CA GLY A 27 -10.22 12.02 19.53
C GLY A 27 -9.24 11.32 20.48
N ILE A 28 -8.73 10.14 20.11
CA ILE A 28 -7.66 9.49 20.86
C ILE A 28 -6.33 10.20 20.57
N GLU A 29 -5.79 10.84 21.59
CA GLU A 29 -4.58 11.65 21.46
C GLU A 29 -3.35 10.86 20.99
N GLY A 30 -2.48 11.52 20.24
CA GLY A 30 -1.16 11.02 19.85
C GLY A 30 -1.17 10.18 18.57
N HIS A 31 -2.31 9.95 17.92
CA HIS A 31 -2.37 9.21 16.64
C HIS A 31 -2.21 10.10 15.41
N LEU A 32 -2.63 11.38 15.53
CA LEU A 32 -2.49 12.37 14.47
C LEU A 32 -1.68 13.58 14.94
N ILE A 33 -0.89 14.13 14.03
CA ILE A 33 -0.17 15.40 14.18
C ILE A 33 -0.95 16.43 13.36
N GLU A 34 -1.65 17.33 14.04
CA GLU A 34 -2.50 18.35 13.43
C GLU A 34 -1.75 19.64 13.17
N GLU A 35 -0.66 19.90 13.90
CA GLU A 35 0.15 21.10 13.78
C GLU A 35 1.61 20.76 13.43
N ASP A 36 2.22 21.62 12.64
CA ASP A 36 3.67 21.54 12.40
C ASP A 36 4.46 22.16 13.59
N LYS A 37 5.78 22.03 13.54
CA LYS A 37 6.69 22.61 14.56
C LYS A 37 6.64 24.13 14.70
N TYR A 38 5.90 24.84 13.82
CA TYR A 38 5.71 26.28 13.82
C TYR A 38 4.30 26.68 14.25
N GLY A 39 3.43 25.74 14.60
CA GLY A 39 2.04 25.97 14.99
C GLY A 39 1.07 26.18 13.81
N ASN A 40 1.47 25.79 12.57
CA ASN A 40 0.55 25.83 11.44
C ASN A 40 -0.24 24.53 11.36
N PHE A 41 -1.54 24.64 11.16
CA PHE A 41 -2.40 23.48 10.95
C PHE A 41 -2.03 22.74 9.67
N LEU A 42 -2.02 21.41 9.77
CA LEU A 42 -1.76 20.49 8.65
C LEU A 42 -3.11 19.97 8.14
N ASP A 43 -3.36 20.16 6.85
CA ASP A 43 -4.51 19.60 6.16
C ASP A 43 -4.04 18.82 4.90
N PRO A 44 -4.17 17.50 4.88
CA PRO A 44 -4.61 16.61 5.96
C PRO A 44 -3.59 16.46 7.10
N ALA A 45 -4.07 16.15 8.30
CA ALA A 45 -3.22 15.81 9.45
C ALA A 45 -2.28 14.63 9.13
N ARG A 46 -1.12 14.59 9.78
CA ARG A 46 -0.12 13.53 9.57
C ARG A 46 -0.26 12.46 10.64
N ILE A 47 -0.05 11.21 10.25
CA ILE A 47 -0.02 10.10 11.19
C ILE A 47 1.24 10.18 12.06
N ASP A 48 1.06 10.08 13.37
CA ASP A 48 2.16 9.91 14.31
C ASP A 48 2.50 8.42 14.48
N TRP A 49 3.52 7.98 13.77
CA TRP A 49 4.04 6.62 13.85
C TRP A 49 4.84 6.32 15.13
N SER A 50 5.04 7.29 16.00
CA SER A 50 5.72 7.07 17.29
C SER A 50 4.77 6.47 18.33
N THR A 51 3.49 6.71 18.18
CA THR A 51 2.44 6.17 19.06
C THR A 51 2.09 4.74 18.65
N ARG A 52 2.10 3.83 19.60
CA ARG A 52 1.72 2.43 19.38
C ARG A 52 0.21 2.27 19.49
N ILE A 53 -0.41 1.60 18.52
CA ILE A 53 -1.82 1.21 18.58
C ILE A 53 -1.99 0.13 19.65
N ARG A 54 -2.87 0.39 20.63
CA ARG A 54 -3.19 -0.57 21.71
C ARG A 54 -4.37 -1.45 21.31
N TRP A 55 -4.11 -2.46 20.51
CA TRP A 55 -5.12 -3.40 20.01
C TRP A 55 -5.87 -4.19 21.12
N ASP A 56 -5.30 -4.25 22.31
CA ASP A 56 -5.82 -4.90 23.53
C ASP A 56 -6.70 -3.98 24.39
N ASP A 57 -6.64 -2.67 24.17
CA ASP A 57 -7.46 -1.69 24.87
C ASP A 57 -8.92 -1.80 24.44
N GLN A 58 -9.86 -1.76 25.40
CA GLN A 58 -11.28 -1.94 25.11
C GLN A 58 -11.86 -0.79 24.30
N GLU A 59 -11.55 0.46 24.65
CA GLU A 59 -12.02 1.66 23.95
C GLU A 59 -11.53 1.67 22.48
N VAL A 60 -10.22 1.44 22.28
CA VAL A 60 -9.62 1.33 20.95
C VAL A 60 -10.27 0.22 20.14
N ARG A 61 -10.55 -0.92 20.79
CA ARG A 61 -11.17 -2.07 20.14
C ARG A 61 -12.59 -1.78 19.68
N GLU A 62 -13.41 -1.11 20.50
CA GLU A 62 -14.79 -0.76 20.16
C GLU A 62 -14.84 0.21 18.97
N ILE A 63 -14.01 1.26 18.98
CA ILE A 63 -13.90 2.21 17.86
C ILE A 63 -13.46 1.51 16.57
N LEU A 64 -12.40 0.71 16.63
CA LEU A 64 -11.88 0.04 15.44
C LEU A 64 -12.80 -1.08 14.96
N GLU A 65 -13.62 -1.71 15.82
CA GLU A 65 -14.54 -2.75 15.42
C GLU A 65 -15.64 -2.22 14.50
N GLU A 66 -16.17 -1.06 14.79
CA GLU A 66 -17.20 -0.42 13.96
C GLU A 66 -16.65 -0.03 12.59
N GLU A 67 -15.43 0.50 12.57
CA GLU A 67 -14.87 1.13 11.37
C GLU A 67 -14.00 0.20 10.51
N MET A 68 -13.35 -0.81 11.08
CA MET A 68 -12.35 -1.62 10.36
C MET A 68 -12.74 -3.08 10.17
N TYR A 69 -13.64 -3.62 10.98
CA TYR A 69 -13.97 -5.03 10.94
C TYR A 69 -15.23 -5.31 10.10
N LEU A 70 -15.35 -6.55 9.65
CA LEU A 70 -16.57 -7.03 9.03
C LEU A 70 -17.73 -6.97 10.02
N PRO A 71 -18.95 -6.56 9.59
CA PRO A 71 -20.13 -6.61 10.43
C PRO A 71 -20.45 -8.07 10.80
N GLU A 72 -21.10 -8.28 11.94
CA GLU A 72 -21.32 -9.63 12.49
C GLU A 72 -21.97 -10.61 11.49
N HIS A 73 -22.91 -10.13 10.68
CA HIS A 73 -23.64 -10.95 9.72
C HIS A 73 -22.78 -11.39 8.49
N GLU A 74 -21.62 -10.77 8.28
CA GLU A 74 -20.67 -11.14 7.21
C GLU A 74 -19.50 -11.99 7.73
N ARG A 75 -19.39 -12.17 9.07
CA ARG A 75 -18.26 -12.90 9.69
C ARG A 75 -18.41 -14.41 9.52
N LEU A 76 -17.36 -15.06 9.07
CA LEU A 76 -17.30 -16.51 9.03
C LEU A 76 -17.08 -17.06 10.46
N ASP A 77 -17.96 -17.95 10.91
CA ASP A 77 -17.93 -18.57 12.25
C ASP A 77 -17.85 -17.56 13.41
N GLY A 78 -18.38 -16.35 13.23
CA GLY A 78 -18.33 -15.28 14.23
C GLY A 78 -16.94 -14.73 14.54
N ARG A 79 -15.92 -15.08 13.76
CA ARG A 79 -14.56 -14.59 13.94
C ARG A 79 -14.45 -13.12 13.56
N ARG A 80 -13.71 -12.37 14.38
CA ARG A 80 -13.40 -10.97 14.07
C ARG A 80 -12.37 -10.93 12.95
N GLU A 81 -12.76 -10.41 11.81
CA GLU A 81 -11.90 -10.26 10.63
C GLU A 81 -11.95 -8.82 10.14
N PHE A 82 -10.80 -8.28 9.75
CA PHE A 82 -10.73 -6.98 9.13
C PHE A 82 -11.42 -6.98 7.77
N ASP A 83 -12.16 -5.92 7.48
CA ASP A 83 -12.78 -5.74 6.17
C ASP A 83 -11.71 -5.43 5.11
N THR A 84 -11.43 -6.42 4.27
CA THR A 84 -10.42 -6.30 3.21
C THR A 84 -10.77 -5.23 2.18
N ARG A 85 -12.05 -4.81 2.08
CA ARG A 85 -12.50 -3.73 1.19
C ARG A 85 -11.96 -2.36 1.62
N LYS A 86 -11.57 -2.22 2.89
CA LYS A 86 -11.06 -0.97 3.49
C LYS A 86 -9.54 -0.80 3.37
N TYR A 87 -8.82 -1.76 2.81
CA TYR A 87 -7.38 -1.66 2.57
C TYR A 87 -7.07 -0.77 1.37
N ILE A 88 -7.41 0.51 1.47
CA ILE A 88 -7.21 1.51 0.42
C ILE A 88 -5.89 2.23 0.64
N TYR A 89 -4.99 2.11 -0.33
CA TYR A 89 -3.76 2.89 -0.38
C TYR A 89 -3.90 4.07 -1.33
N LYS A 90 -3.56 5.27 -0.83
CA LYS A 90 -3.58 6.52 -1.60
C LYS A 90 -2.17 6.98 -1.88
N TYR A 91 -1.87 7.24 -3.14
CA TYR A 91 -0.57 7.80 -3.54
C TYR A 91 -0.72 8.75 -4.71
N GLN A 92 0.25 9.68 -4.82
CA GLN A 92 0.26 10.67 -5.88
C GLN A 92 1.22 10.27 -7.00
N VAL A 93 0.80 10.48 -8.23
CA VAL A 93 1.59 10.25 -9.44
C VAL A 93 1.65 11.56 -10.24
N LEU A 94 2.86 11.93 -10.64
CA LEU A 94 3.08 13.06 -11.54
C LEU A 94 2.84 12.60 -12.98
N ASP A 95 1.88 13.22 -13.66
CA ASP A 95 1.67 13.03 -15.10
C ASP A 95 2.70 13.87 -15.88
N ILE A 96 3.82 13.22 -16.21
CA ILE A 96 4.92 13.85 -16.97
C ILE A 96 4.46 14.21 -18.38
N ASN A 97 3.58 13.39 -18.99
CA ASN A 97 3.08 13.63 -20.35
C ASN A 97 2.23 14.90 -20.40
N ALA A 98 1.28 15.03 -19.48
CA ALA A 98 0.47 16.24 -19.36
C ALA A 98 1.33 17.49 -19.04
N ALA A 99 2.36 17.32 -18.21
CA ALA A 99 3.29 18.39 -17.86
C ALA A 99 4.18 18.83 -19.06
N SER A 100 4.46 17.92 -19.99
CA SER A 100 5.35 18.19 -21.15
C SER A 100 4.65 18.88 -22.33
N VAL A 101 3.33 18.89 -22.40
CA VAL A 101 2.55 19.45 -23.52
C VAL A 101 2.66 20.96 -23.55
N LYS A 102 3.24 21.51 -24.64
CA LYS A 102 3.46 22.97 -24.84
C LYS A 102 2.18 23.74 -25.18
N SER A 103 1.17 23.11 -25.78
CA SER A 103 -0.01 23.76 -26.36
C SER A 103 -0.87 24.57 -25.40
N LYS A 104 -0.77 24.28 -24.12
CA LYS A 104 -1.45 25.06 -23.06
C LYS A 104 -0.63 26.25 -22.53
N ARG A 105 0.57 26.50 -23.06
CA ARG A 105 1.42 27.62 -22.67
C ARG A 105 1.03 28.93 -23.35
N GLU A 106 0.34 28.88 -24.49
CA GLU A 106 0.08 30.06 -25.31
C GLU A 106 -1.11 30.90 -24.83
N GLY A 107 -1.93 30.40 -23.90
CA GLY A 107 -3.12 31.07 -23.40
C GLY A 107 -2.96 31.85 -22.10
N ASP A 108 -1.91 31.57 -21.33
CA ASP A 108 -1.73 32.17 -20.01
C ASP A 108 -0.57 33.18 -20.02
N ALA A 109 -0.91 34.45 -19.99
CA ALA A 109 0.04 35.58 -19.90
C ALA A 109 0.89 35.59 -18.60
N ALA A 110 0.74 34.65 -17.71
CA ALA A 110 1.45 34.52 -16.44
C ALA A 110 2.35 33.25 -16.28
N GLY A 111 2.38 32.35 -17.23
CA GLY A 111 3.47 31.41 -17.50
C GLY A 111 3.93 30.41 -16.46
N LYS A 112 3.37 30.34 -15.27
CA LYS A 112 3.73 29.32 -14.27
C LYS A 112 2.53 28.44 -13.94
N ARG A 113 2.52 27.24 -14.55
CA ARG A 113 1.58 26.18 -14.12
C ARG A 113 1.99 25.69 -12.75
N ASP A 114 1.02 25.52 -11.87
CA ASP A 114 1.26 24.91 -10.60
C ASP A 114 1.51 23.40 -10.80
N ARG A 115 2.50 22.87 -10.09
CA ARG A 115 2.83 21.45 -10.11
C ARG A 115 1.64 20.57 -9.67
N SER A 116 0.76 21.09 -8.84
CA SER A 116 -0.45 20.42 -8.37
C SER A 116 -1.40 20.03 -9.49
N GLU A 117 -1.44 20.79 -10.60
CA GLU A 117 -2.28 20.49 -11.77
C GLU A 117 -1.92 19.16 -12.47
N PHE A 118 -0.70 18.69 -12.28
CA PHE A 118 -0.17 17.47 -12.89
C PHE A 118 -0.06 16.31 -11.92
N LEU A 119 -0.50 16.49 -10.67
CA LEU A 119 -0.54 15.46 -9.66
C LEU A 119 -1.92 14.80 -9.67
N SER A 120 -1.97 13.53 -10.01
CA SER A 120 -3.16 12.70 -9.85
C SER A 120 -3.03 11.83 -8.60
N THR A 121 -4.08 11.81 -7.78
CA THR A 121 -4.17 10.90 -6.63
C THR A 121 -4.82 9.60 -7.09
N ILE A 122 -4.13 8.50 -6.86
CA ILE A 122 -4.63 7.15 -7.12
C ILE A 122 -5.02 6.55 -5.79
N GLU A 123 -6.26 6.06 -5.71
CA GLU A 123 -6.78 5.28 -4.60
C GLU A 123 -7.02 3.85 -5.07
N LEU A 124 -6.45 2.90 -4.37
CA LEU A 124 -6.50 1.51 -4.79
C LEU A 124 -6.61 0.58 -3.59
N ASN A 125 -7.52 -0.39 -3.67
CA ASN A 125 -7.50 -1.51 -2.74
C ASN A 125 -6.27 -2.38 -3.03
N ILE A 126 -5.45 -2.57 -1.98
CA ILE A 126 -4.16 -3.26 -2.11
C ILE A 126 -4.19 -4.69 -1.57
N PHE A 127 -5.34 -5.15 -1.07
CA PHE A 127 -5.45 -6.51 -0.57
C PHE A 127 -5.41 -7.51 -1.73
N PRO A 128 -4.53 -8.54 -1.68
CA PRO A 128 -4.42 -9.51 -2.76
C PRO A 128 -5.67 -10.39 -2.85
N ASP A 129 -5.94 -10.93 -4.03
CA ASP A 129 -6.97 -11.97 -4.19
C ASP A 129 -6.49 -13.27 -3.56
N THR A 130 -6.96 -13.56 -2.37
CA THR A 130 -6.58 -14.78 -1.62
C THR A 130 -7.23 -16.04 -2.15
N LEU A 131 -8.20 -15.92 -3.08
CA LEU A 131 -8.90 -17.04 -3.69
C LEU A 131 -8.30 -17.49 -5.03
N THR A 132 -7.19 -16.88 -5.45
CA THR A 132 -6.52 -17.17 -6.73
C THR A 132 -6.30 -18.67 -6.94
N TRP A 133 -5.78 -19.37 -5.94
CA TRP A 133 -5.56 -20.82 -6.03
C TRP A 133 -6.86 -21.63 -6.12
N SER A 134 -7.93 -21.17 -5.48
CA SER A 134 -9.24 -21.83 -5.54
C SER A 134 -9.92 -21.65 -6.89
N HIS A 135 -9.67 -20.55 -7.58
CA HIS A 135 -10.19 -20.31 -8.94
C HIS A 135 -9.55 -21.26 -9.95
N ASP A 136 -8.24 -21.44 -9.87
CA ASP A 136 -7.50 -22.28 -10.83
C ASP A 136 -7.62 -23.77 -10.51
N TYR A 137 -7.76 -24.12 -9.23
CA TYR A 137 -7.80 -25.49 -8.72
C TYR A 137 -9.10 -25.77 -7.95
N SER A 138 -10.23 -25.63 -8.60
CA SER A 138 -11.57 -25.71 -7.99
C SER A 138 -11.89 -27.05 -7.31
N TYR A 139 -11.14 -28.10 -7.59
CA TYR A 139 -11.28 -29.43 -6.97
C TYR A 139 -10.34 -29.67 -5.78
N SER A 140 -9.47 -28.72 -5.46
CA SER A 140 -8.39 -28.87 -4.47
C SER A 140 -8.70 -28.19 -3.13
N PHE A 141 -9.92 -28.29 -2.65
CA PHE A 141 -10.40 -27.61 -1.42
C PHE A 141 -9.58 -27.91 -0.15
N ASN A 142 -8.82 -28.98 -0.13
CA ASN A 142 -8.00 -29.39 1.02
C ASN A 142 -6.49 -29.19 0.81
N ASP A 143 -6.06 -28.72 -0.36
CA ASP A 143 -4.65 -28.47 -0.58
C ASP A 143 -4.15 -27.30 0.27
N PRO A 144 -2.93 -27.40 0.83
CA PRO A 144 -2.34 -26.34 1.65
C PRO A 144 -2.33 -24.96 0.96
N TYR A 145 -2.13 -24.94 -0.36
CA TYR A 145 -2.12 -23.71 -1.16
C TYR A 145 -3.49 -23.02 -1.25
N THR A 146 -4.60 -23.74 -1.09
CA THR A 146 -5.95 -23.16 -1.10
C THR A 146 -6.37 -22.63 0.26
N LYS A 147 -5.66 -23.04 1.34
CA LYS A 147 -5.98 -22.66 2.71
C LYS A 147 -4.97 -21.65 3.27
N GLY A 148 -5.27 -20.39 3.08
CA GLY A 148 -4.53 -19.33 3.76
C GLY A 148 -3.10 -19.12 3.24
N TYR A 149 -2.80 -19.41 1.99
CA TYR A 149 -1.49 -19.23 1.37
C TYR A 149 -0.85 -17.88 1.69
N PHE A 150 -1.64 -16.82 1.65
CA PHE A 150 -1.14 -15.47 1.93
C PHE A 150 -0.80 -15.26 3.42
N PHE A 151 -1.45 -15.97 4.35
CA PHE A 151 -1.31 -15.72 5.79
C PHE A 151 -0.52 -16.77 6.53
N HIS A 152 -0.40 -17.98 5.98
CA HIS A 152 0.21 -19.10 6.69
C HIS A 152 1.76 -18.96 6.72
N PRO A 153 2.39 -19.05 7.91
CA PRO A 153 3.84 -18.84 8.05
C PRO A 153 4.72 -19.75 7.19
N ALA A 154 4.24 -20.95 6.85
CA ALA A 154 4.98 -21.87 5.97
C ALA A 154 5.20 -21.32 4.56
N PHE A 155 4.41 -20.33 4.14
CA PHE A 155 4.51 -19.69 2.83
C PHE A 155 5.07 -18.26 2.88
N ASP A 156 5.69 -17.87 4.00
CA ASP A 156 6.23 -16.52 4.19
C ASP A 156 7.23 -16.13 3.10
N ASP A 157 8.12 -17.03 2.76
CA ASP A 157 9.18 -16.81 1.79
C ASP A 157 8.79 -17.22 0.35
N TYR A 158 7.53 -17.64 0.16
CA TYR A 158 6.99 -17.95 -1.16
C TYR A 158 6.50 -16.68 -1.86
N PRO A 159 6.50 -16.66 -3.22
CA PRO A 159 6.03 -15.52 -3.99
C PRO A 159 4.60 -15.13 -3.66
N VAL A 160 4.31 -13.83 -3.54
CA VAL A 160 2.93 -13.37 -3.40
C VAL A 160 2.16 -13.60 -4.69
N VAL A 161 0.94 -14.12 -4.57
CA VAL A 161 0.00 -14.35 -5.69
C VAL A 161 -1.28 -13.56 -5.48
N GLY A 162 -2.11 -13.45 -6.53
CA GLY A 162 -3.37 -12.68 -6.46
C GLY A 162 -3.17 -11.17 -6.47
N VAL A 163 -2.00 -10.68 -6.89
CA VAL A 163 -1.65 -9.26 -6.98
C VAL A 163 -1.72 -8.80 -8.43
N ASN A 164 -2.56 -7.82 -8.72
CA ASN A 164 -2.66 -7.24 -10.06
C ASN A 164 -1.58 -6.17 -10.31
N TRP A 165 -1.43 -5.75 -11.59
CA TRP A 165 -0.42 -4.78 -12.00
C TRP A 165 -0.51 -3.44 -11.24
N LYS A 166 -1.72 -2.94 -10.97
CA LYS A 166 -1.91 -1.69 -10.22
C LYS A 166 -1.45 -1.82 -8.78
N GLN A 167 -1.75 -2.95 -8.14
CA GLN A 167 -1.31 -3.26 -6.78
C GLN A 167 0.21 -3.42 -6.69
N ALA A 168 0.84 -4.07 -7.68
CA ALA A 168 2.29 -4.21 -7.74
C ALA A 168 3.00 -2.85 -7.90
N ASN A 169 2.44 -1.94 -8.71
CA ASN A 169 2.95 -0.56 -8.80
C ASN A 169 2.77 0.21 -7.49
N ALA A 170 1.61 0.08 -6.83
CA ALA A 170 1.35 0.70 -5.53
C ALA A 170 2.35 0.22 -4.47
N PHE A 171 2.64 -1.09 -4.43
CA PHE A 171 3.68 -1.67 -3.57
C PHE A 171 5.05 -1.06 -3.85
N SER A 172 5.44 -0.93 -5.12
CA SER A 172 6.72 -0.33 -5.51
C SER A 172 6.84 1.13 -5.01
N LYS A 173 5.77 1.93 -5.13
CA LYS A 173 5.72 3.30 -4.62
C LYS A 173 5.79 3.35 -3.09
N TRP A 174 5.08 2.49 -2.41
CA TRP A 174 5.17 2.37 -0.94
C TRP A 174 6.59 1.99 -0.50
N ARG A 175 7.20 0.97 -1.11
CA ARG A 175 8.56 0.53 -0.81
C ARG A 175 9.58 1.65 -1.01
N THR A 176 9.45 2.41 -2.10
CA THR A 176 10.26 3.61 -2.33
C THR A 176 10.12 4.62 -1.19
N LYS A 177 8.89 4.92 -0.79
CA LYS A 177 8.60 5.85 0.30
C LYS A 177 9.24 5.39 1.62
N MET A 178 9.07 4.11 1.96
CA MET A 178 9.62 3.54 3.20
C MET A 178 11.15 3.59 3.20
N MET A 179 11.78 3.10 2.13
CA MET A 179 13.23 3.09 2.00
C MET A 179 13.82 4.50 2.05
N ASN A 180 13.27 5.44 1.28
CA ASN A 180 13.78 6.81 1.24
C ASN A 180 13.54 7.56 2.55
N THR A 181 12.46 7.24 3.29
CA THR A 181 12.25 7.78 4.63
C THR A 181 13.32 7.28 5.60
N PHE A 182 13.63 5.99 5.56
CA PHE A 182 14.70 5.39 6.37
C PHE A 182 16.08 6.00 6.01
N LEU A 183 16.42 6.09 4.73
CA LEU A 183 17.70 6.66 4.26
C LEU A 183 17.87 8.11 4.69
N ARG A 184 16.82 8.95 4.61
CA ARG A 184 16.86 10.33 5.16
C ARG A 184 17.13 10.34 6.65
N LYS A 185 16.52 9.45 7.42
CA LYS A 185 16.74 9.35 8.88
C LYS A 185 18.20 9.05 9.23
N ILE A 186 18.84 8.17 8.46
CA ILE A 186 20.26 7.83 8.65
C ILE A 186 21.23 8.70 7.83
N LYS A 187 20.72 9.78 7.21
CA LYS A 187 21.49 10.76 6.39
C LYS A 187 22.25 10.12 5.22
N GLN A 188 21.66 9.09 4.61
CA GLN A 188 22.18 8.46 3.39
C GLN A 188 21.50 9.04 2.14
N PRO A 189 22.13 8.97 0.97
CA PRO A 189 21.52 9.35 -0.30
C PRO A 189 20.24 8.57 -0.56
N ILE A 190 19.23 9.25 -1.10
CA ILE A 190 17.96 8.61 -1.49
C ILE A 190 18.16 7.77 -2.75
N LEU A 191 17.43 6.69 -2.85
CA LEU A 191 17.41 5.81 -4.03
C LEU A 191 16.37 6.28 -5.05
N PRO A 192 16.59 5.95 -6.34
CA PRO A 192 15.54 6.05 -7.36
C PRO A 192 14.31 5.26 -6.99
N ASP A 193 13.18 5.60 -7.61
CA ASP A 193 11.92 4.90 -7.38
C ASP A 193 12.02 3.42 -7.77
N PHE A 194 11.59 2.54 -6.87
CA PHE A 194 11.30 1.16 -7.24
C PHE A 194 10.17 1.14 -8.26
N ARG A 195 10.28 0.28 -9.25
CA ARG A 195 9.31 0.10 -10.31
C ARG A 195 9.26 -1.36 -10.77
N LEU A 196 8.24 -1.71 -11.47
CA LEU A 196 8.22 -2.99 -12.18
C LEU A 196 9.28 -2.97 -13.31
N PRO A 197 9.87 -4.13 -13.62
CA PRO A 197 10.81 -4.23 -14.73
C PRO A 197 10.11 -3.93 -16.05
N THR A 198 10.87 -3.42 -17.01
CA THR A 198 10.45 -3.39 -18.40
C THR A 198 10.45 -4.79 -18.98
N GLU A 199 9.80 -4.98 -20.11
CA GLU A 199 9.79 -6.28 -20.81
C GLU A 199 11.21 -6.81 -21.07
N SER A 200 12.09 -5.96 -21.57
CA SER A 200 13.49 -6.34 -21.83
C SER A 200 14.28 -6.70 -20.57
N GLU A 201 14.06 -5.99 -19.45
CA GLU A 201 14.68 -6.30 -18.17
C GLU A 201 14.15 -7.63 -17.61
N TRP A 202 12.84 -7.87 -17.76
CA TRP A 202 12.21 -9.11 -17.32
C TRP A 202 12.70 -10.30 -18.14
N GLU A 203 12.76 -10.15 -19.46
CA GLU A 203 13.27 -11.16 -20.38
C GLU A 203 14.73 -11.51 -20.08
N TYR A 204 15.59 -10.49 -19.89
CA TYR A 204 16.97 -10.70 -19.50
C TYR A 204 17.11 -11.45 -18.17
N ALA A 205 16.33 -11.05 -17.17
CA ALA A 205 16.33 -11.71 -15.86
C ALA A 205 15.84 -13.16 -15.93
N SER A 206 14.78 -13.43 -16.72
CA SER A 206 14.22 -14.78 -16.88
C SER A 206 15.17 -15.75 -17.58
N ARG A 207 15.99 -15.25 -18.51
CA ARG A 207 17.02 -16.03 -19.21
C ARG A 207 18.25 -16.35 -18.34
N GLY A 208 18.44 -15.63 -17.22
CA GLY A 208 19.56 -15.84 -16.31
C GLY A 208 20.95 -15.67 -16.95
N GLY A 209 21.03 -14.82 -18.00
CA GLY A 209 22.26 -14.60 -18.78
C GLY A 209 22.59 -15.73 -19.75
N LEU A 210 21.69 -16.69 -19.97
CA LEU A 210 21.85 -17.71 -20.98
C LEU A 210 21.45 -17.13 -22.35
N ASP A 211 22.34 -17.32 -23.35
CA ASP A 211 21.97 -17.05 -24.73
C ASP A 211 20.87 -18.03 -25.17
N ALA A 212 19.83 -17.49 -25.79
CA ALA A 212 18.85 -18.32 -26.48
C ALA A 212 19.53 -18.92 -27.71
N SER A 213 20.30 -19.96 -27.52
CA SER A 213 20.74 -20.78 -28.65
C SER A 213 19.53 -21.53 -29.18
N PRO A 214 19.36 -21.56 -30.52
CA PRO A 214 18.26 -22.25 -31.17
C PRO A 214 18.28 -23.75 -30.92
#